data_6af9e1b48dd0d37c900ef8b9e6d51df0
#
_entry.id   6af9e1b48dd0d37c900ef8b9e6d51df0
#
_cell.length_a   1.000
_cell.length_b   1.000
_cell.length_c   1.000
_cell.angle_alpha   90.00
_cell.angle_beta   90.00
_cell.angle_gamma   90.00
#
_symmetry.space_group_name_H-M   'P 1'
#
loop_
_entity.id
_entity.type
_entity.pdbx_description
1 polymer ?
#
loop_
_entity_poly.entity_id
_entity_poly.type
_entity_poly.pdbx_seq_one_letter_code
_entity_poly.pdbx_strand_id
1 'polypeptide(L)'
;MATPVEIPRDFRLDLYRGIALWLIFLGHVPGNILNRITPWDYGFSDPAEIFIFVSGYANAYVYGRVMESRGFVVSAAQILRRVFETYVAQMFLFVIFIGEIALLSHGSHAFDDVMNIRFFRDDPEQSILAVTLLRFMPVNMDVLPLYIVVLAVSPFTLWLLRRAPVAALTLCGALYAVVNLTGLNLPSWPKGHWYFDPLAWQFLFVLGAWCGIGASDWLWRALRLRAVVIAAAVYV
;
A
#
# COMPACT_ATOMS: atom_id res chain seq x y z
N MET A 1 10.93 35.22 0.79
CA MET A 1 11.09 33.82 0.36
C MET A 1 11.27 32.98 1.63
N ALA A 2 10.32 32.09 1.93
CA ALA A 2 10.46 31.21 3.09
C ALA A 2 11.55 30.17 2.78
N THR A 3 12.53 30.02 3.69
CA THR A 3 13.55 28.99 3.62
C THR A 3 12.91 27.61 3.46
N PRO A 4 13.47 26.73 2.61
CA PRO A 4 12.98 25.38 2.51
C PRO A 4 13.03 24.70 3.90
N VAL A 5 11.92 24.20 4.38
CA VAL A 5 11.94 23.35 5.58
C VAL A 5 12.58 22.05 5.15
N GLU A 6 13.86 21.86 5.49
CA GLU A 6 14.53 20.58 5.32
C GLU A 6 13.95 19.61 6.34
N ILE A 7 13.14 18.67 5.84
CA ILE A 7 12.62 17.55 6.65
C ILE A 7 13.76 16.53 6.69
N PRO A 8 14.37 16.27 7.85
CA PRO A 8 15.42 15.26 7.95
C PRO A 8 14.88 13.91 7.52
N ARG A 9 15.60 13.26 6.60
CA ARG A 9 15.26 11.93 6.11
C ARG A 9 15.43 10.92 7.24
N ASP A 10 14.35 10.21 7.59
CA ASP A 10 14.43 9.12 8.55
C ASP A 10 14.72 7.80 7.82
N PHE A 11 16.00 7.40 7.82
CA PHE A 11 16.46 6.17 7.18
C PHE A 11 15.82 4.89 7.76
N ARG A 12 15.27 4.95 8.99
CA ARG A 12 14.59 3.81 9.60
C ARG A 12 13.30 3.49 8.85
N LEU A 13 12.56 4.51 8.42
CA LEU A 13 11.33 4.32 7.64
C LEU A 13 11.64 3.71 6.28
N ASP A 14 12.71 4.17 5.62
CA ASP A 14 13.16 3.60 4.35
C ASP A 14 13.58 2.13 4.54
N LEU A 15 14.29 1.82 5.64
CA LEU A 15 14.71 0.46 5.99
C LEU A 15 13.50 -0.47 6.21
N TYR A 16 12.53 -0.06 7.05
CA TYR A 16 11.35 -0.89 7.33
C TYR A 16 10.50 -1.14 6.08
N ARG A 17 10.35 -0.13 5.22
CA ARG A 17 9.67 -0.31 3.93
C ARG A 17 10.44 -1.24 3.01
N GLY A 18 11.76 -1.12 2.96
CA GLY A 18 12.63 -2.01 2.19
C GLY A 18 12.53 -3.45 2.69
N ILE A 19 12.55 -3.68 4.00
CA ILE A 19 12.36 -5.02 4.59
C ILE A 19 10.98 -5.57 4.24
N ALA A 20 9.92 -4.77 4.36
CA ALA A 20 8.56 -5.21 4.01
C ALA A 20 8.47 -5.64 2.54
N LEU A 21 9.05 -4.86 1.61
CA LEU A 21 9.12 -5.22 0.19
C LEU A 21 9.92 -6.51 -0.05
N TRP A 22 11.03 -6.71 0.66
CA TRP A 22 11.80 -7.95 0.60
C TRP A 22 11.00 -9.15 1.10
N LEU A 23 10.27 -9.01 2.21
CA LEU A 23 9.41 -10.07 2.74
C LEU A 23 8.25 -10.39 1.77
N ILE A 24 7.65 -9.38 1.13
CA ILE A 24 6.65 -9.56 0.07
C ILE A 24 7.27 -10.37 -1.08
N PHE A 25 8.43 -9.96 -1.57
CA PHE A 25 9.13 -10.66 -2.66
C PHE A 25 9.42 -12.12 -2.29
N LEU A 26 9.98 -12.37 -1.11
CA LEU A 26 10.30 -13.73 -0.65
C LEU A 26 9.05 -14.61 -0.57
N GLY A 27 7.92 -14.07 -0.09
CA GLY A 27 6.64 -14.79 -0.03
C GLY A 27 6.10 -15.22 -1.39
N HIS A 28 6.50 -14.53 -2.47
CA HIS A 28 6.05 -14.84 -3.83
C HIS A 28 6.98 -15.77 -4.61
N VAL A 29 8.13 -16.19 -4.05
CA VAL A 29 9.04 -17.14 -4.69
C VAL A 29 8.73 -18.56 -4.20
N PRO A 30 8.08 -19.42 -5.01
CA PRO A 30 7.71 -20.77 -4.59
C PRO A 30 8.93 -21.63 -4.22
N GLY A 31 8.81 -22.43 -3.16
CA GLY A 31 9.87 -23.36 -2.73
C GLY A 31 11.10 -22.71 -2.12
N ASN A 32 11.06 -21.41 -1.86
CA ASN A 32 12.13 -20.65 -1.24
C ASN A 32 12.21 -20.96 0.27
N ILE A 33 13.39 -21.38 0.74
CA ILE A 33 13.61 -21.73 2.15
C ILE A 33 13.45 -20.51 3.09
N LEU A 34 13.71 -19.29 2.57
CA LEU A 34 13.56 -18.04 3.33
C LEU A 34 12.10 -17.67 3.57
N ASN A 35 11.17 -18.31 2.86
CA ASN A 35 9.74 -18.12 3.11
C ASN A 35 9.36 -18.46 4.56
N ARG A 36 10.06 -19.43 5.15
CA ARG A 36 9.87 -19.85 6.54
C ARG A 36 10.17 -18.79 7.59
N ILE A 37 10.85 -17.69 7.23
CA ILE A 37 11.10 -16.56 8.13
C ILE A 37 10.16 -15.39 7.84
N THR A 38 9.26 -15.52 6.87
CA THR A 38 8.26 -14.50 6.58
C THR A 38 7.09 -14.59 7.56
N PRO A 39 6.43 -13.48 7.90
CA PRO A 39 5.26 -13.48 8.79
C PRO A 39 4.11 -14.37 8.33
N TRP A 40 4.04 -14.74 7.05
CA TRP A 40 3.01 -15.63 6.50
C TRP A 40 2.98 -17.02 7.15
N ASP A 41 4.15 -17.55 7.56
CA ASP A 41 4.23 -18.87 8.14
C ASP A 41 4.03 -18.87 9.66
N TYR A 42 4.14 -17.72 10.33
CA TYR A 42 4.17 -17.65 11.79
C TYR A 42 3.06 -16.84 12.44
N GLY A 43 2.28 -16.08 11.67
CA GLY A 43 1.34 -15.18 12.29
C GLY A 43 0.12 -14.85 11.45
N PHE A 44 -0.63 -13.88 11.95
CA PHE A 44 -1.81 -13.34 11.28
C PHE A 44 -1.47 -12.07 10.49
N SER A 45 -0.19 -11.74 10.33
CA SER A 45 0.28 -10.52 9.66
C SER A 45 0.90 -10.82 8.31
N ASP A 46 0.45 -10.08 7.30
CA ASP A 46 1.01 -10.08 5.95
C ASP A 46 2.09 -8.97 5.84
N PRO A 47 3.24 -9.22 5.19
CA PRO A 47 4.22 -8.18 4.89
C PRO A 47 3.65 -6.96 4.17
N ALA A 48 2.58 -7.11 3.38
CA ALA A 48 1.87 -6.00 2.75
C ALA A 48 1.20 -5.08 3.80
N GLU A 49 0.72 -5.62 4.92
CA GLU A 49 0.16 -4.83 6.02
C GLU A 49 1.24 -3.92 6.63
N ILE A 50 2.43 -4.48 6.87
CA ILE A 50 3.59 -3.72 7.37
C ILE A 50 3.94 -2.60 6.39
N PHE A 51 4.00 -2.93 5.09
CA PHE A 51 4.31 -1.96 4.04
C PHE A 51 3.30 -0.81 3.99
N ILE A 52 2.00 -1.10 4.03
CA ILE A 52 0.94 -0.09 3.98
C ILE A 52 0.92 0.77 5.24
N PHE A 53 1.05 0.17 6.43
CA PHE A 53 1.13 0.91 7.69
C PHE A 53 2.32 1.88 7.73
N VAL A 54 3.54 1.37 7.43
CA VAL A 54 4.76 2.20 7.42
C VAL A 54 4.70 3.27 6.34
N SER A 55 4.04 2.97 5.20
CA SER A 55 3.83 3.95 4.13
C SER A 55 2.89 5.07 4.57
N GLY A 56 1.83 4.77 5.33
CA GLY A 56 0.97 5.76 5.96
C GLY A 56 1.74 6.64 6.95
N TYR A 57 2.54 6.02 7.81
CA TYR A 57 3.42 6.74 8.76
C TYR A 57 4.36 7.70 8.02
N ALA A 58 5.10 7.20 7.02
CA ALA A 58 6.05 8.01 6.24
C ALA A 58 5.34 9.15 5.48
N ASN A 59 4.16 8.89 4.92
CA ASN A 59 3.34 9.91 4.25
C ASN A 59 3.01 11.06 5.21
N ALA A 60 2.56 10.75 6.42
CA ALA A 60 2.23 11.77 7.41
C ALA A 60 3.47 12.48 7.96
N TYR A 61 4.56 11.75 8.17
CA TYR A 61 5.83 12.31 8.64
C TYR A 61 6.39 13.35 7.68
N VAL A 62 6.35 13.07 6.38
CA VAL A 62 6.87 13.97 5.34
C VAL A 62 5.84 15.04 4.97
N TYR A 63 4.70 14.61 4.43
CA TYR A 63 3.73 15.52 3.83
C TYR A 63 2.85 16.22 4.86
N GLY A 64 2.70 15.64 6.05
CA GLY A 64 2.06 16.30 7.18
C GLY A 64 2.80 17.57 7.60
N ARG A 65 4.13 17.50 7.68
CA ARG A 65 4.98 18.67 7.97
C ARG A 65 4.97 19.71 6.85
N VAL A 66 4.93 19.26 5.59
CA VAL A 66 4.75 20.17 4.44
C VAL A 66 3.38 20.86 4.52
N MET A 67 2.32 20.13 4.85
CA MET A 67 0.99 20.68 5.00
C MET A 67 0.92 21.74 6.10
N GLU A 68 1.65 21.54 7.20
CA GLU A 68 1.72 22.46 8.33
C GLU A 68 2.49 23.74 7.96
N SER A 69 3.62 23.60 7.28
CA SER A 69 4.51 24.73 6.96
C SER A 69 4.14 25.49 5.70
N ARG A 70 3.57 24.82 4.67
CA ARG A 70 3.30 25.38 3.34
C ARG A 70 1.84 25.27 2.91
N GLY A 71 0.99 24.68 3.74
CA GLY A 71 -0.45 24.55 3.49
C GLY A 71 -0.83 23.30 2.67
N PHE A 72 -2.14 23.09 2.60
CA PHE A 72 -2.78 21.92 1.99
C PHE A 72 -2.39 21.74 0.51
N VAL A 73 -2.48 22.82 -0.29
CA VAL A 73 -2.28 22.74 -1.76
C VAL A 73 -0.89 22.28 -2.12
N VAL A 74 0.15 22.79 -1.44
CA VAL A 74 1.54 22.41 -1.70
C VAL A 74 1.77 20.95 -1.30
N SER A 75 1.26 20.54 -0.15
CA SER A 75 1.35 19.14 0.31
C SER A 75 0.64 18.19 -0.65
N ALA A 76 -0.59 18.52 -1.04
CA ALA A 76 -1.39 17.73 -1.98
C ALA A 76 -0.68 17.59 -3.35
N ALA A 77 -0.11 18.67 -3.88
CA ALA A 77 0.64 18.62 -5.13
C ALA A 77 1.85 17.68 -5.07
N GLN A 78 2.59 17.68 -3.95
CA GLN A 78 3.72 16.77 -3.75
C GLN A 78 3.26 15.31 -3.63
N ILE A 79 2.17 15.06 -2.91
CA ILE A 79 1.59 13.71 -2.82
C ILE A 79 1.13 13.22 -4.20
N LEU A 80 0.39 14.06 -4.96
CA LEU A 80 -0.07 13.70 -6.30
C LEU A 80 1.08 13.46 -7.28
N ARG A 81 2.16 14.22 -7.16
CA ARG A 81 3.40 13.93 -7.89
C ARG A 81 3.92 12.52 -7.56
N ARG A 82 3.93 12.15 -6.28
CA ARG A 82 4.36 10.80 -5.86
C ARG A 82 3.42 9.72 -6.36
N VAL A 83 2.11 9.98 -6.37
CA VAL A 83 1.10 9.11 -6.97
C VAL A 83 1.42 8.86 -8.44
N PHE A 84 1.70 9.93 -9.20
CA PHE A 84 2.05 9.83 -10.61
C PHE A 84 3.36 9.05 -10.83
N GLU A 85 4.40 9.31 -10.05
CA GLU A 85 5.68 8.57 -10.10
C GLU A 85 5.47 7.06 -9.86
N THR A 86 4.64 6.71 -8.88
CA THR A 86 4.32 5.31 -8.56
C THR A 86 3.44 4.67 -9.65
N TYR A 87 2.51 5.43 -10.21
CA TYR A 87 1.69 4.96 -11.32
C TYR A 87 2.53 4.66 -12.57
N VAL A 88 3.46 5.53 -12.93
CA VAL A 88 4.38 5.30 -14.06
C VAL A 88 5.25 4.07 -13.79
N ALA A 89 5.75 3.90 -12.56
CA ALA A 89 6.50 2.71 -12.17
C ALA A 89 5.66 1.43 -12.31
N GLN A 90 4.38 1.44 -11.90
CA GLN A 90 3.45 0.32 -12.07
C GLN A 90 3.26 -0.04 -13.54
N MET A 91 3.07 0.96 -14.42
CA MET A 91 2.91 0.72 -15.85
C MET A 91 4.19 0.14 -16.47
N PHE A 92 5.36 0.64 -16.04
CA PHE A 92 6.65 0.13 -16.51
C PHE A 92 6.87 -1.32 -16.06
N LEU A 93 6.58 -1.64 -14.81
CA LEU A 93 6.66 -3.01 -14.29
C LEU A 93 5.71 -3.95 -15.02
N PHE A 94 4.51 -3.51 -15.34
CA PHE A 94 3.56 -4.29 -16.13
C PHE A 94 4.12 -4.65 -17.52
N VAL A 95 4.71 -3.68 -18.22
CA VAL A 95 5.30 -3.91 -19.54
C VAL A 95 6.45 -4.93 -19.46
N ILE A 96 7.33 -4.79 -18.44
CA ILE A 96 8.43 -5.74 -18.21
C ILE A 96 7.86 -7.15 -17.95
N PHE A 97 6.89 -7.26 -17.03
CA PHE A 97 6.29 -8.52 -16.65
C PHE A 97 5.67 -9.27 -17.83
N ILE A 98 4.90 -8.57 -18.67
CA ILE A 98 4.33 -9.16 -19.90
C ILE A 98 5.43 -9.56 -20.88
N GLY A 99 6.48 -8.73 -21.02
CA GLY A 99 7.64 -9.05 -21.85
C GLY A 99 8.39 -10.31 -21.38
N GLU A 100 8.62 -10.44 -20.08
CA GLU A 100 9.24 -11.62 -19.48
C GLU A 100 8.42 -12.90 -19.73
N ILE A 101 7.10 -12.84 -19.51
CA ILE A 101 6.24 -13.99 -19.78
C ILE A 101 6.24 -14.34 -21.27
N ALA A 102 6.18 -13.36 -22.15
CA ALA A 102 6.24 -13.61 -23.59
C ALA A 102 7.54 -14.31 -24.02
N LEU A 103 8.68 -13.92 -23.43
CA LEU A 103 9.98 -14.55 -23.69
C LEU A 103 10.08 -15.96 -23.10
N LEU A 104 9.63 -16.17 -21.86
CA LEU A 104 9.73 -17.44 -21.15
C LEU A 104 8.75 -18.50 -21.66
N SER A 105 7.58 -18.07 -22.13
CA SER A 105 6.54 -18.98 -22.62
C SER A 105 6.89 -19.67 -23.95
N HIS A 106 7.87 -19.14 -24.72
CA HIS A 106 8.23 -19.66 -26.04
C HIS A 106 7.02 -19.96 -26.93
N GLY A 107 5.96 -19.16 -26.84
CA GLY A 107 4.70 -19.36 -27.57
C GLY A 107 3.75 -20.41 -26.95
N SER A 108 4.10 -21.01 -25.81
CA SER A 108 3.19 -21.88 -25.05
C SER A 108 2.20 -21.06 -24.23
N HIS A 109 1.08 -21.69 -23.82
CA HIS A 109 0.06 -21.08 -22.95
C HIS A 109 0.23 -21.46 -21.48
N ALA A 110 1.39 -22.01 -21.11
CA ALA A 110 1.62 -22.61 -19.79
C ALA A 110 1.49 -21.62 -18.62
N PHE A 111 1.73 -20.33 -18.87
CA PHE A 111 1.67 -19.30 -17.81
C PHE A 111 0.37 -18.48 -17.81
N ASP A 112 -0.52 -18.66 -18.80
CA ASP A 112 -1.67 -17.81 -19.01
C ASP A 112 -2.63 -17.77 -17.81
N ASP A 113 -2.96 -18.94 -17.29
CA ASP A 113 -3.87 -19.06 -16.15
C ASP A 113 -3.16 -18.80 -14.82
N VAL A 114 -1.92 -19.29 -14.66
CA VAL A 114 -1.13 -19.14 -13.41
C VAL A 114 -0.80 -17.67 -13.14
N MET A 115 -0.48 -16.90 -14.19
CA MET A 115 -0.10 -15.49 -14.08
C MET A 115 -1.28 -14.53 -14.31
N ASN A 116 -2.48 -15.07 -14.50
CA ASN A 116 -3.70 -14.29 -14.78
C ASN A 116 -3.55 -13.36 -15.99
N ILE A 117 -2.88 -13.81 -17.06
CA ILE A 117 -2.65 -13.01 -18.28
C ILE A 117 -3.44 -13.49 -19.50
N ARG A 118 -4.23 -14.56 -19.34
CA ARG A 118 -5.06 -15.11 -20.43
C ARG A 118 -5.89 -14.02 -21.11
N PHE A 119 -6.53 -13.17 -20.31
CA PHE A 119 -7.37 -12.09 -20.84
C PHE A 119 -6.55 -11.04 -21.60
N PHE A 120 -5.31 -10.79 -21.20
CA PHE A 120 -4.43 -9.89 -21.93
C PHE A 120 -4.09 -10.44 -23.32
N ARG A 121 -4.01 -11.75 -23.47
CA ARG A 121 -3.79 -12.40 -24.76
C ARG A 121 -5.04 -12.45 -25.62
N ASP A 122 -6.20 -12.74 -25.02
CA ASP A 122 -7.47 -12.90 -25.73
C ASP A 122 -8.04 -11.56 -26.20
N ASP A 123 -7.89 -10.49 -25.41
CA ASP A 123 -8.33 -9.13 -25.71
C ASP A 123 -7.31 -8.10 -25.20
N PRO A 124 -6.22 -7.88 -25.93
CA PRO A 124 -5.15 -6.98 -25.50
C PRO A 124 -5.59 -5.51 -25.38
N GLU A 125 -6.52 -5.04 -26.24
CA GLU A 125 -6.99 -3.66 -26.23
C GLU A 125 -7.75 -3.33 -24.94
N GLN A 126 -8.72 -4.17 -24.57
CA GLN A 126 -9.48 -4.02 -23.34
C GLN A 126 -8.59 -4.20 -22.10
N SER A 127 -7.64 -5.14 -22.17
CA SER A 127 -6.69 -5.40 -21.09
C SER A 127 -5.78 -4.20 -20.84
N ILE A 128 -5.23 -3.57 -21.88
CA ILE A 128 -4.40 -2.36 -21.76
C ILE A 128 -5.21 -1.23 -21.11
N LEU A 129 -6.44 -1.01 -21.57
CA LEU A 129 -7.33 -0.02 -20.96
C LEU A 129 -7.61 -0.35 -19.50
N ALA A 130 -7.86 -1.62 -19.18
CA ALA A 130 -8.13 -2.05 -17.82
C ALA A 130 -6.90 -1.90 -16.91
N VAL A 131 -5.67 -2.16 -17.39
CA VAL A 131 -4.41 -1.92 -16.69
C VAL A 131 -4.21 -0.43 -16.40
N THR A 132 -4.39 0.42 -17.41
CA THR A 132 -4.23 1.87 -17.24
C THR A 132 -5.24 2.46 -16.24
N LEU A 133 -6.40 1.85 -16.12
CA LEU A 133 -7.42 2.21 -15.12
C LEU A 133 -7.24 1.48 -13.78
N LEU A 134 -6.12 0.74 -13.60
CA LEU A 134 -5.83 -0.08 -12.41
C LEU A 134 -6.93 -1.12 -12.11
N ARG A 135 -7.66 -1.57 -13.12
CA ARG A 135 -8.73 -2.56 -12.99
C ARG A 135 -8.30 -3.99 -13.33
N PHE A 136 -7.21 -4.14 -14.07
CA PHE A 136 -6.60 -5.43 -14.37
C PHE A 136 -5.20 -5.49 -13.75
N MET A 137 -4.99 -6.52 -12.95
CA MET A 137 -3.73 -6.77 -12.25
C MET A 137 -3.34 -8.23 -12.46
N PRO A 138 -2.22 -8.49 -13.13
CA PRO A 138 -1.60 -9.80 -13.11
C PRO A 138 -1.26 -10.23 -11.69
N VAL A 139 -1.02 -11.51 -11.50
CA VAL A 139 -0.61 -12.06 -10.20
C VAL A 139 0.62 -11.33 -9.67
N ASN A 140 0.62 -11.01 -8.39
CA ASN A 140 1.70 -10.31 -7.67
C ASN A 140 1.91 -8.83 -8.04
N MET A 141 0.98 -8.21 -8.76
CA MET A 141 1.07 -6.79 -9.17
C MET A 141 0.02 -5.88 -8.53
N ASP A 142 -0.65 -6.30 -7.47
CA ASP A 142 -1.82 -5.67 -6.87
C ASP A 142 -1.50 -4.74 -5.68
N VAL A 143 -0.33 -4.87 -5.05
CA VAL A 143 0.09 -4.01 -3.92
C VAL A 143 0.33 -2.55 -4.34
N LEU A 144 0.96 -2.32 -5.49
CA LEU A 144 1.21 -0.95 -5.96
C LEU A 144 -0.07 -0.22 -6.40
N PRO A 145 -1.02 -0.82 -7.12
CA PRO A 145 -2.34 -0.24 -7.35
C PRO A 145 -3.07 0.16 -6.08
N LEU A 146 -3.09 -0.71 -5.06
CA LEU A 146 -3.60 -0.38 -3.73
C LEU A 146 -2.93 0.89 -3.19
N TYR A 147 -1.60 0.91 -3.18
CA TYR A 147 -0.82 2.03 -2.65
C TYR A 147 -1.10 3.33 -3.41
N ILE A 148 -1.22 3.29 -4.75
CA ILE A 148 -1.56 4.44 -5.60
C ILE A 148 -2.90 5.04 -5.18
N VAL A 149 -3.95 4.21 -5.03
CA VAL A 149 -5.29 4.68 -4.67
C VAL A 149 -5.32 5.28 -3.27
N VAL A 150 -4.74 4.60 -2.29
CA VAL A 150 -4.71 5.06 -0.90
C VAL A 150 -3.90 6.35 -0.77
N LEU A 151 -2.76 6.44 -1.48
CA LEU A 151 -1.94 7.64 -1.52
C LEU A 151 -2.66 8.81 -2.20
N ALA A 152 -3.43 8.56 -3.27
CA ALA A 152 -4.20 9.60 -3.98
C ALA A 152 -5.28 10.26 -3.08
N VAL A 153 -5.88 9.49 -2.17
CA VAL A 153 -6.87 10.00 -1.20
C VAL A 153 -6.19 10.65 0.01
N SER A 154 -4.92 10.35 0.25
CA SER A 154 -4.21 10.75 1.46
C SER A 154 -4.13 12.27 1.74
N PRO A 155 -4.14 13.20 0.78
CA PRO A 155 -4.19 14.61 1.10
C PRO A 155 -5.39 15.00 1.98
N PHE A 156 -6.56 14.43 1.67
CA PHE A 156 -7.79 14.70 2.40
C PHE A 156 -7.80 14.01 3.77
N THR A 157 -7.39 12.74 3.82
CA THR A 157 -7.32 12.00 5.09
C THR A 157 -6.29 12.60 6.03
N LEU A 158 -5.14 13.05 5.52
CA LEU A 158 -4.11 13.72 6.31
C LEU A 158 -4.58 15.09 6.83
N TRP A 159 -5.28 15.87 5.99
CA TRP A 159 -5.88 17.14 6.39
C TRP A 159 -6.93 16.92 7.50
N LEU A 160 -7.78 15.90 7.36
CA LEU A 160 -8.80 15.57 8.36
C LEU A 160 -8.17 15.07 9.66
N LEU A 161 -7.16 14.18 9.58
CA LEU A 161 -6.39 13.71 10.73
C LEU A 161 -5.78 14.84 11.55
N ARG A 162 -5.29 15.89 10.88
CA ARG A 162 -4.68 17.04 11.57
C ARG A 162 -5.70 17.95 12.23
N ARG A 163 -6.92 18.03 11.71
CA ARG A 163 -7.99 18.91 12.24
C ARG A 163 -8.90 18.22 13.25
N ALA A 164 -9.25 16.98 12.96
CA ALA A 164 -10.21 16.19 13.72
C ALA A 164 -9.81 14.70 13.71
N PRO A 165 -8.76 14.31 14.44
CA PRO A 165 -8.21 12.94 14.37
C PRO A 165 -9.25 11.88 14.75
N VAL A 166 -10.09 12.14 15.73
CA VAL A 166 -11.15 11.19 16.12
C VAL A 166 -12.15 11.01 14.97
N ALA A 167 -12.59 12.10 14.33
CA ALA A 167 -13.51 12.00 13.20
C ALA A 167 -12.88 11.27 12.01
N ALA A 168 -11.60 11.50 11.71
CA ALA A 168 -10.88 10.81 10.66
C ALA A 168 -10.82 9.30 10.93
N LEU A 169 -10.40 8.90 12.12
CA LEU A 169 -10.30 7.49 12.51
C LEU A 169 -11.68 6.82 12.56
N THR A 170 -12.69 7.50 13.07
CA THR A 170 -14.06 6.97 13.10
C THR A 170 -14.61 6.77 11.69
N LEU A 171 -14.43 7.75 10.79
CA LEU A 171 -14.91 7.65 9.41
C LEU A 171 -14.21 6.52 8.66
N CYS A 172 -12.89 6.43 8.75
CA CYS A 172 -12.11 5.39 8.10
C CYS A 172 -12.37 4.01 8.70
N GLY A 173 -12.53 3.92 10.02
CA GLY A 173 -12.90 2.69 10.73
C GLY A 173 -14.33 2.25 10.43
N ALA A 174 -15.28 3.18 10.31
CA ALA A 174 -16.64 2.87 9.90
C ALA A 174 -16.69 2.34 8.45
N LEU A 175 -15.93 2.96 7.53
CA LEU A 175 -15.81 2.45 6.16
C LEU A 175 -15.21 1.03 6.15
N TYR A 176 -14.15 0.79 6.93
CA TYR A 176 -13.57 -0.55 7.09
C TYR A 176 -14.62 -1.56 7.58
N ALA A 177 -15.41 -1.20 8.61
CA ALA A 177 -16.46 -2.06 9.14
C ALA A 177 -17.56 -2.34 8.11
N VAL A 178 -18.03 -1.32 7.38
CA VAL A 178 -19.03 -1.47 6.32
C VAL A 178 -18.53 -2.41 5.23
N VAL A 179 -17.30 -2.23 4.76
CA VAL A 179 -16.68 -3.07 3.72
C VAL A 179 -16.66 -4.54 4.17
N ASN A 180 -16.19 -4.81 5.39
CA ASN A 180 -16.12 -6.19 5.90
C ASN A 180 -17.51 -6.82 6.15
N LEU A 181 -18.51 -6.02 6.49
CA LEU A 181 -19.89 -6.52 6.72
C LEU A 181 -20.66 -6.73 5.43
N THR A 182 -20.41 -5.91 4.40
CA THR A 182 -21.19 -5.94 3.16
C THR A 182 -20.49 -6.64 2.00
N GLY A 183 -19.17 -6.86 2.10
CA GLY A 183 -18.35 -7.33 0.98
C GLY A 183 -18.17 -6.29 -0.13
N LEU A 184 -18.41 -4.99 0.16
CA LEU A 184 -18.21 -3.92 -0.80
C LEU A 184 -16.73 -3.87 -1.19
N ASN A 185 -16.44 -3.90 -2.51
CA ASN A 185 -15.07 -3.87 -3.03
C ASN A 185 -15.06 -3.24 -4.43
N LEU A 186 -13.90 -2.79 -4.88
CA LEU A 186 -13.74 -2.26 -6.22
C LEU A 186 -13.78 -3.38 -7.26
N PRO A 187 -14.46 -3.17 -8.40
CA PRO A 187 -14.51 -4.17 -9.45
C PRO A 187 -13.18 -4.30 -10.18
N SER A 188 -12.75 -5.53 -10.45
CA SER A 188 -11.64 -5.86 -11.33
C SER A 188 -12.15 -6.26 -12.73
N TRP A 189 -11.28 -6.22 -13.71
CA TRP A 189 -11.57 -6.65 -15.08
C TRP A 189 -10.89 -8.01 -15.34
N PRO A 190 -11.52 -8.94 -16.09
CA PRO A 190 -12.86 -8.84 -16.71
C PRO A 190 -14.01 -9.12 -15.75
N LYS A 191 -13.74 -9.76 -14.63
CA LYS A 191 -14.72 -10.13 -13.58
C LYS A 191 -14.02 -10.20 -12.23
N GLY A 192 -14.81 -10.02 -11.15
CA GLY A 192 -14.32 -10.15 -9.77
C GLY A 192 -14.08 -8.78 -9.12
N HIS A 193 -13.24 -8.80 -8.10
CA HIS A 193 -12.96 -7.65 -7.25
C HIS A 193 -11.45 -7.54 -6.99
N TRP A 194 -11.02 -6.42 -6.49
CA TRP A 194 -9.62 -6.23 -6.11
C TRP A 194 -9.24 -7.20 -4.99
N TYR A 195 -8.06 -7.81 -5.10
CA TYR A 195 -7.53 -8.67 -4.05
C TYR A 195 -7.24 -7.85 -2.79
N PHE A 196 -6.50 -6.76 -2.93
CA PHE A 196 -6.31 -5.77 -1.87
C PHE A 196 -7.33 -4.65 -2.02
N ASP A 197 -8.47 -4.75 -1.33
CA ASP A 197 -9.53 -3.74 -1.38
C ASP A 197 -9.08 -2.41 -0.77
N PRO A 198 -8.92 -1.33 -1.56
CA PRO A 198 -8.49 -0.04 -1.04
C PRO A 198 -9.44 0.56 -0.01
N LEU A 199 -10.74 0.20 -0.07
CA LEU A 199 -11.75 0.69 0.87
C LEU A 199 -11.55 0.08 2.27
N ALA A 200 -11.02 -1.13 2.38
CA ALA A 200 -10.64 -1.74 3.65
C ALA A 200 -9.23 -1.29 4.07
N TRP A 201 -8.26 -1.41 3.18
CA TRP A 201 -6.84 -1.20 3.46
C TRP A 201 -6.47 0.26 3.77
N GLN A 202 -7.30 1.24 3.36
CA GLN A 202 -7.12 2.64 3.72
C GLN A 202 -7.08 2.85 5.25
N PHE A 203 -7.79 2.03 6.03
CA PHE A 203 -7.82 2.19 7.48
C PHE A 203 -6.44 1.93 8.10
N LEU A 204 -5.76 0.88 7.64
CA LEU A 204 -4.40 0.56 8.09
C LEU A 204 -3.39 1.66 7.74
N PHE A 205 -3.50 2.22 6.52
CA PHE A 205 -2.69 3.37 6.11
C PHE A 205 -2.96 4.60 6.98
N VAL A 206 -4.23 4.89 7.28
CA VAL A 206 -4.63 6.03 8.12
C VAL A 206 -4.17 5.85 9.56
N LEU A 207 -4.18 4.63 10.10
CA LEU A 207 -3.60 4.33 11.41
C LEU A 207 -2.10 4.62 11.43
N GLY A 208 -1.37 4.18 10.40
CA GLY A 208 0.04 4.52 10.22
C GLY A 208 0.26 6.04 10.15
N ALA A 209 -0.55 6.74 9.36
CA ALA A 209 -0.49 8.20 9.22
C ALA A 209 -0.78 8.92 10.55
N TRP A 210 -1.75 8.44 11.32
CA TRP A 210 -2.05 8.96 12.65
C TRP A 210 -0.86 8.83 13.60
N CYS A 211 -0.18 7.69 13.59
CA CYS A 211 1.07 7.50 14.32
C CYS A 211 2.17 8.48 13.84
N GLY A 212 2.26 8.73 12.55
CA GLY A 212 3.27 9.60 11.93
C GLY A 212 3.12 11.09 12.21
N ILE A 213 1.89 11.59 12.48
CA ILE A 213 1.66 12.98 12.91
C ILE A 213 1.90 13.20 14.42
N GLY A 214 2.33 12.18 15.14
CA GLY A 214 2.54 12.25 16.58
C GLY A 214 1.26 11.92 17.35
N ALA A 215 0.66 10.77 17.02
CA ALA A 215 -0.39 10.16 17.84
C ALA A 215 -0.01 10.21 19.31
N SER A 216 -0.97 10.51 20.15
CA SER A 216 -0.84 10.92 21.53
C SER A 216 0.33 10.25 22.29
N ASP A 217 1.01 11.01 23.14
CA ASP A 217 2.09 10.52 24.02
C ASP A 217 1.69 9.28 24.85
N TRP A 218 0.41 9.06 25.02
CA TRP A 218 -0.13 7.89 25.68
C TRP A 218 0.08 6.61 24.82
N LEU A 219 -0.18 6.67 23.51
CA LEU A 219 0.03 5.51 22.62
C LEU A 219 1.50 5.12 22.60
N TRP A 220 2.40 6.10 22.49
CA TRP A 220 3.84 5.84 22.53
C TRP A 220 4.30 5.27 23.88
N ARG A 221 3.70 5.73 24.98
CA ARG A 221 3.94 5.15 26.31
C ARG A 221 3.41 3.72 26.41
N ALA A 222 2.21 3.46 25.90
CA ALA A 222 1.63 2.11 25.87
C ALA A 222 2.47 1.14 25.04
N LEU A 223 2.89 1.55 23.82
CA LEU A 223 3.73 0.72 22.93
C LEU A 223 5.13 0.44 23.50
N ARG A 224 5.63 1.28 24.43
CA ARG A 224 6.91 1.04 25.13
C ARG A 224 6.78 0.13 26.34
N LEU A 225 5.58 -0.25 26.76
CA LEU A 225 5.39 -1.20 27.83
C LEU A 225 5.92 -2.58 27.42
N ARG A 226 6.79 -3.16 28.24
CA ARG A 226 7.36 -4.51 27.99
C ARG A 226 6.25 -5.55 27.76
N ALA A 227 5.14 -5.44 28.49
CA ALA A 227 3.98 -6.31 28.32
C ALA A 227 3.38 -6.25 26.91
N VAL A 228 3.27 -5.07 26.30
CA VAL A 228 2.75 -4.89 24.93
C VAL A 228 3.72 -5.49 23.91
N VAL A 229 5.03 -5.26 24.09
CA VAL A 229 6.07 -5.84 23.20
C VAL A 229 6.07 -7.37 23.31
N ILE A 230 5.97 -7.92 24.54
CA ILE A 230 5.90 -9.37 24.75
C ILE A 230 4.61 -9.93 24.14
N ALA A 231 3.46 -9.30 24.36
CA ALA A 231 2.19 -9.73 23.79
C ALA A 231 2.22 -9.73 22.24
N ALA A 232 2.82 -8.70 21.65
CA ALA A 232 3.01 -8.64 20.20
C ALA A 232 3.96 -9.76 19.71
N ALA A 233 5.05 -10.03 20.42
CA ALA A 233 6.00 -11.09 20.06
C ALA A 233 5.43 -12.52 20.25
N VAL A 234 4.45 -12.69 21.15
CA VAL A 234 3.73 -13.98 21.33
C VAL A 234 2.63 -14.16 20.28
N TYR A 235 2.08 -13.05 19.79
CA TYR A 235 1.03 -13.05 18.77
C TYR A 235 1.58 -13.39 17.36
N VAL A 236 2.81 -13.00 17.06
CA VAL A 236 3.50 -13.32 15.80
C VAL A 236 4.06 -14.74 15.84
#